data_eddab4bf04b610d9cfa183c4f02e90b3
#
_entry.id   eddab4bf04b610d9cfa183c4f02e90b3
#
_cell.length_a   1.000
_cell.length_b   1.000
_cell.length_c   1.000
_cell.angle_alpha   90.00
_cell.angle_beta   90.00
_cell.angle_gamma   90.00
#
_symmetry.space_group_name_H-M   'P 1'
#
loop_
_entity.id
_entity.type
_entity.pdbx_description
1 polymer ?
#
loop_
_entity_poly.entity_id
_entity_poly.type
_entity_poly.pdbx_seq_one_letter_code
_entity_poly.pdbx_strand_id
1 'polypeptide(L)'
;MDEIPLSVSAGELYAHLGTALSPVLVDVRRQDTFDADDRLIIGAVHHSPGEVDRWSNDLPSACTVVAYCSHGGEVSQGVAKTLCAAGIRATYLEGGISGWQEMKLPTRRKLRGRADSKWVTREHPKIDRIACPWLISRFINPSAEFIYVPPDQVTAVADETSGIPYDIKGAEFGHVGERCSFDAIVRIFDIKDPALDRVATVVRGADTSRHDLAPECEGLYAISFGLSANFPDDHEMLRHGLVIYDALYIWCRKALAKAAEQPLKAEA
;
A
#
# COMPACT_ATOMS: atom_id res chain seq x y z
N MET A 1 17.30 -0.41 -28.97
CA MET A 1 16.80 0.14 -27.69
C MET A 1 15.30 0.20 -27.86
N ASP A 2 14.57 -0.66 -27.17
CA ASP A 2 13.11 -0.63 -27.21
C ASP A 2 12.65 0.72 -26.67
N GLU A 3 11.88 1.45 -27.47
CA GLU A 3 11.28 2.71 -27.02
C GLU A 3 10.41 2.39 -25.81
N ILE A 4 10.78 2.94 -24.64
CA ILE A 4 9.97 2.82 -23.44
C ILE A 4 8.65 3.55 -23.72
N PRO A 5 7.49 2.89 -23.60
CA PRO A 5 6.21 3.54 -23.86
C PRO A 5 6.07 4.78 -22.97
N LEU A 6 5.74 5.92 -23.58
CA LEU A 6 5.55 7.18 -22.85
C LEU A 6 4.32 7.15 -21.93
N SER A 7 3.44 6.17 -22.09
CA SER A 7 2.21 6.03 -21.31
C SER A 7 2.00 4.59 -20.85
N VAL A 8 1.18 4.45 -19.82
CA VAL A 8 0.68 3.17 -19.32
C VAL A 8 -0.82 3.28 -19.08
N SER A 9 -1.58 2.26 -19.43
CA SER A 9 -3.02 2.20 -19.16
C SER A 9 -3.28 1.91 -17.66
N ALA A 10 -4.46 2.30 -17.17
CA ALA A 10 -4.87 2.03 -15.80
C ALA A 10 -4.92 0.53 -15.47
N GLY A 11 -5.33 -0.33 -16.43
CA GLY A 11 -5.37 -1.77 -16.25
C GLY A 11 -3.98 -2.39 -16.12
N GLU A 12 -3.03 -1.99 -16.97
CA GLU A 12 -1.63 -2.43 -16.89
C GLU A 12 -0.97 -1.99 -15.59
N LEU A 13 -1.15 -0.72 -15.20
CA LEU A 13 -0.61 -0.24 -13.93
C LEU A 13 -1.19 -1.02 -12.75
N TYR A 14 -2.51 -1.20 -12.69
CA TYR A 14 -3.16 -1.92 -11.59
C TYR A 14 -2.67 -3.37 -11.48
N ALA A 15 -2.32 -4.02 -12.60
CA ALA A 15 -1.78 -5.37 -12.58
C ALA A 15 -0.51 -5.51 -11.72
N HIS A 16 0.28 -4.44 -11.60
CA HIS A 16 1.54 -4.41 -10.86
C HIS A 16 1.44 -3.83 -9.44
N LEU A 17 0.37 -3.10 -9.12
CA LEU A 17 0.22 -2.47 -7.79
C LEU A 17 -0.03 -3.50 -6.66
N GLY A 18 0.32 -3.10 -5.44
CA GLY A 18 0.14 -3.90 -4.23
C GLY A 18 1.21 -4.96 -3.99
N THR A 19 2.35 -4.89 -4.68
CA THR A 19 3.49 -5.80 -4.49
C THR A 19 4.83 -5.06 -4.54
N ALA A 20 5.92 -5.78 -4.24
CA ALA A 20 7.28 -5.26 -4.40
C ALA A 20 7.66 -4.89 -5.85
N LEU A 21 6.90 -5.35 -6.84
CA LEU A 21 7.10 -5.03 -8.25
C LEU A 21 6.38 -3.76 -8.70
N SER A 22 5.67 -3.09 -7.79
CA SER A 22 4.99 -1.82 -8.08
C SER A 22 6.00 -0.77 -8.54
N PRO A 23 5.72 -0.03 -9.62
CA PRO A 23 6.51 1.15 -9.94
C PRO A 23 6.35 2.21 -8.85
N VAL A 24 7.28 3.15 -8.77
CA VAL A 24 7.10 4.35 -7.96
C VAL A 24 6.00 5.19 -8.60
N LEU A 25 4.88 5.32 -7.91
CA LEU A 25 3.71 6.04 -8.41
C LEU A 25 3.67 7.44 -7.82
N VAL A 26 3.75 8.45 -8.70
CA VAL A 26 3.85 9.86 -8.28
C VAL A 26 2.63 10.65 -8.74
N ASP A 27 1.90 11.19 -7.77
CA ASP A 27 0.87 12.19 -8.01
C ASP A 27 1.54 13.54 -8.24
N VAL A 28 1.45 14.06 -9.45
CA VAL A 28 2.05 15.35 -9.83
C VAL A 28 0.99 16.42 -10.10
N ARG A 29 -0.19 16.29 -9.50
CA ARG A 29 -1.19 17.37 -9.53
C ARG A 29 -0.61 18.64 -8.89
N ARG A 30 -0.98 19.79 -9.42
CA ARG A 30 -0.65 21.06 -8.77
C ARG A 30 -1.27 21.12 -7.38
N GLN A 31 -0.66 21.85 -6.47
CA GLN A 31 -1.02 21.87 -5.05
C GLN A 31 -2.52 22.16 -4.80
N ASP A 32 -3.06 23.15 -5.49
CA ASP A 32 -4.47 23.53 -5.41
C ASP A 32 -5.42 22.38 -5.81
N THR A 33 -5.10 21.72 -6.92
CA THR A 33 -5.86 20.55 -7.42
C THR A 33 -5.69 19.34 -6.50
N PHE A 34 -4.49 19.13 -5.98
CA PHE A 34 -4.23 18.07 -5.02
C PHE A 34 -5.01 18.29 -3.73
N ASP A 35 -5.03 19.52 -3.19
CA ASP A 35 -5.70 19.82 -1.92
C ASP A 35 -7.24 19.75 -2.04
N ALA A 36 -7.76 20.05 -3.22
CA ALA A 36 -9.20 19.99 -3.48
C ALA A 36 -9.79 18.55 -3.50
N ASP A 37 -8.97 17.55 -3.80
CA ASP A 37 -9.38 16.14 -3.83
C ASP A 37 -8.81 15.40 -2.63
N ASP A 38 -9.60 14.56 -1.95
CA ASP A 38 -9.15 13.77 -0.79
C ASP A 38 -8.60 12.38 -1.18
N ARG A 39 -8.55 12.05 -2.48
CA ARG A 39 -8.16 10.73 -2.99
C ARG A 39 -6.79 10.74 -3.65
N LEU A 40 -6.07 9.62 -3.46
CA LEU A 40 -4.88 9.22 -4.21
C LEU A 40 -5.08 7.82 -4.77
N ILE A 41 -4.39 7.50 -5.85
CA ILE A 41 -4.21 6.10 -6.26
C ILE A 41 -3.41 5.38 -5.15
N ILE A 42 -3.74 4.12 -4.87
CA ILE A 42 -3.04 3.32 -3.86
C ILE A 42 -1.53 3.30 -4.11
N GLY A 43 -0.72 3.42 -3.04
CA GLY A 43 0.74 3.45 -3.11
C GLY A 43 1.35 4.71 -3.72
N ALA A 44 0.53 5.70 -4.10
CA ALA A 44 1.04 6.96 -4.64
C ALA A 44 1.52 7.92 -3.55
N VAL A 45 2.59 8.64 -3.88
CA VAL A 45 3.10 9.80 -3.14
C VAL A 45 2.91 11.06 -3.97
N HIS A 46 2.65 12.20 -3.32
CA HIS A 46 2.51 13.48 -4.02
C HIS A 46 3.83 14.23 -4.06
N HIS A 47 4.17 14.72 -5.23
CA HIS A 47 5.29 15.64 -5.43
C HIS A 47 4.89 16.79 -6.36
N SER A 48 5.40 17.98 -6.06
CA SER A 48 5.18 19.16 -6.90
C SER A 48 5.76 18.96 -8.30
N PRO A 49 4.99 19.17 -9.37
CA PRO A 49 5.50 19.05 -10.73
C PRO A 49 6.57 20.09 -11.08
N GLY A 50 6.65 21.20 -10.35
CA GLY A 50 7.68 22.23 -10.53
C GLY A 50 9.02 21.93 -9.83
N GLU A 51 9.10 20.85 -9.04
CA GLU A 51 10.29 20.50 -8.26
C GLU A 51 10.87 19.13 -8.67
N VAL A 52 10.66 18.70 -9.91
CA VAL A 52 11.10 17.39 -10.42
C VAL A 52 12.60 17.17 -10.19
N ASP A 53 13.42 18.16 -10.50
CA ASP A 53 14.88 18.07 -10.35
C ASP A 53 15.33 17.86 -8.90
N ARG A 54 14.51 18.27 -7.93
CA ARG A 54 14.79 18.11 -6.52
C ARG A 54 14.41 16.72 -6.02
N TRP A 55 13.12 16.35 -6.15
CA TRP A 55 12.64 15.10 -5.57
C TRP A 55 13.06 13.87 -6.36
N SER A 56 13.44 14.00 -7.63
CA SER A 56 13.94 12.88 -8.43
C SER A 56 15.26 12.30 -7.91
N ASN A 57 16.05 13.10 -7.16
CA ASN A 57 17.29 12.64 -6.54
C ASN A 57 17.04 11.64 -5.37
N ASP A 58 15.85 11.66 -4.78
CA ASP A 58 15.47 10.81 -3.66
C ASP A 58 14.83 9.48 -4.13
N LEU A 59 14.67 9.28 -5.45
CA LEU A 59 14.10 8.08 -6.00
C LEU A 59 15.05 6.88 -5.83
N PRO A 60 14.49 5.67 -5.57
CA PRO A 60 15.29 4.45 -5.50
C PRO A 60 16.08 4.20 -6.79
N SER A 61 17.29 3.69 -6.67
CA SER A 61 18.12 3.32 -7.83
C SER A 61 17.39 2.32 -8.72
N ALA A 62 17.48 2.52 -10.03
CA ALA A 62 16.90 1.64 -11.05
C ALA A 62 15.37 1.44 -10.98
N CYS A 63 14.64 2.32 -10.31
CA CYS A 63 13.18 2.26 -10.27
C CYS A 63 12.56 2.60 -11.64
N THR A 64 11.30 2.22 -11.80
CA THR A 64 10.41 2.73 -12.85
C THR A 64 9.40 3.66 -12.19
N VAL A 65 9.19 4.82 -12.77
CA VAL A 65 8.26 5.84 -12.26
C VAL A 65 7.03 5.91 -13.15
N VAL A 66 5.85 5.99 -12.54
CA VAL A 66 4.61 6.35 -13.23
C VAL A 66 4.10 7.65 -12.65
N ALA A 67 4.12 8.71 -13.45
CA ALA A 67 3.57 10.01 -13.05
C ALA A 67 2.10 10.11 -13.45
N TYR A 68 1.25 10.64 -12.58
CA TYR A 68 -0.13 10.94 -12.95
C TYR A 68 -0.57 12.33 -12.46
N CYS A 69 -1.47 12.94 -13.23
CA CYS A 69 -2.21 14.13 -12.83
C CYS A 69 -3.71 13.85 -12.89
N SER A 70 -4.57 14.86 -12.96
CA SER A 70 -6.03 14.66 -13.00
C SER A 70 -6.47 13.83 -14.20
N HIS A 71 -5.98 14.13 -15.43
CA HIS A 71 -6.45 13.55 -16.68
C HIS A 71 -5.34 12.97 -17.59
N GLY A 72 -4.14 12.77 -17.08
CA GLY A 72 -3.01 12.26 -17.89
C GLY A 72 -2.50 13.24 -18.95
N GLY A 73 -2.73 14.55 -18.75
CA GLY A 73 -2.36 15.61 -19.68
C GLY A 73 -0.94 16.15 -19.50
N GLU A 74 -0.74 17.41 -19.91
CA GLU A 74 0.58 18.07 -20.03
C GLU A 74 1.44 17.99 -18.77
N VAL A 75 0.83 18.08 -17.57
CA VAL A 75 1.57 18.07 -16.30
C VAL A 75 2.29 16.73 -16.10
N SER A 76 1.59 15.59 -16.14
CA SER A 76 2.20 14.28 -15.95
C SER A 76 3.09 13.86 -17.11
N GLN A 77 2.74 14.24 -18.33
CA GLN A 77 3.57 14.02 -19.52
C GLN A 77 4.88 14.79 -19.44
N GLY A 78 4.83 16.07 -19.01
CA GLY A 78 6.01 16.91 -18.82
C GLY A 78 6.96 16.35 -17.78
N VAL A 79 6.41 15.91 -16.62
CA VAL A 79 7.20 15.29 -15.57
C VAL A 79 7.85 13.98 -16.06
N ALA A 80 7.11 13.11 -16.75
CA ALA A 80 7.67 11.86 -17.30
C ALA A 80 8.81 12.15 -18.28
N LYS A 81 8.66 13.15 -19.17
CA LYS A 81 9.73 13.57 -20.09
C LYS A 81 10.97 14.10 -19.37
N THR A 82 10.79 14.93 -18.33
CA THR A 82 11.91 15.45 -17.52
C THR A 82 12.68 14.33 -16.85
N LEU A 83 11.96 13.36 -16.25
CA LEU A 83 12.58 12.18 -15.63
C LEU A 83 13.35 11.33 -16.66
N CYS A 84 12.77 11.08 -17.84
CA CYS A 84 13.46 10.37 -18.92
C CYS A 84 14.72 11.09 -19.38
N ALA A 85 14.67 12.41 -19.52
CA ALA A 85 15.84 13.23 -19.88
C ALA A 85 16.96 13.14 -18.81
N ALA A 86 16.59 12.94 -17.53
CA ALA A 86 17.53 12.67 -16.44
C ALA A 86 18.00 11.20 -16.36
N GLY A 87 17.62 10.34 -17.31
CA GLY A 87 18.01 8.94 -17.34
C GLY A 87 17.18 8.01 -16.45
N ILE A 88 16.06 8.49 -15.89
CA ILE A 88 15.13 7.71 -15.06
C ILE A 88 14.05 7.12 -15.97
N ARG A 89 13.78 5.81 -15.84
CA ARG A 89 12.68 5.17 -16.58
C ARG A 89 11.33 5.69 -16.06
N ALA A 90 10.64 6.49 -16.87
CA ALA A 90 9.38 7.09 -16.47
C ALA A 90 8.33 7.03 -17.58
N THR A 91 7.08 6.84 -17.17
CA THR A 91 5.88 6.89 -18.01
C THR A 91 4.82 7.75 -17.33
N TYR A 92 3.74 8.08 -18.04
CA TYR A 92 2.58 8.72 -17.42
C TYR A 92 1.33 7.83 -17.53
N LEU A 93 0.41 7.98 -16.56
CA LEU A 93 -0.85 7.25 -16.53
C LEU A 93 -1.85 7.90 -17.51
N GLU A 94 -2.35 7.12 -18.48
CA GLU A 94 -3.43 7.53 -19.37
C GLU A 94 -4.72 7.81 -18.57
N GLY A 95 -5.39 8.90 -18.89
CA GLY A 95 -6.61 9.33 -18.19
C GLY A 95 -6.38 9.86 -16.77
N GLY A 96 -5.19 9.72 -16.21
CA GLY A 96 -4.84 10.16 -14.86
C GLY A 96 -5.72 9.54 -13.77
N ILE A 97 -5.87 10.24 -12.63
CA ILE A 97 -6.72 9.75 -11.53
C ILE A 97 -8.20 9.72 -11.91
N SER A 98 -8.66 10.59 -12.82
CA SER A 98 -10.06 10.59 -13.26
C SER A 98 -10.41 9.31 -14.01
N GLY A 99 -9.61 8.91 -15.01
CA GLY A 99 -9.79 7.64 -15.72
C GLY A 99 -9.65 6.42 -14.81
N TRP A 100 -8.74 6.48 -13.82
CA TRP A 100 -8.60 5.45 -12.80
C TRP A 100 -9.88 5.26 -11.98
N GLN A 101 -10.50 6.37 -11.55
CA GLN A 101 -11.75 6.37 -10.78
C GLN A 101 -12.95 5.92 -11.60
N GLU A 102 -13.03 6.31 -12.89
CA GLU A 102 -14.06 5.85 -13.82
C GLU A 102 -14.05 4.32 -13.98
N MET A 103 -12.87 3.72 -13.99
CA MET A 103 -12.69 2.27 -13.99
C MET A 103 -12.93 1.62 -12.62
N LYS A 104 -13.27 2.40 -11.59
CA LYS A 104 -13.49 1.95 -10.21
C LYS A 104 -12.30 1.21 -9.60
N LEU A 105 -11.10 1.55 -10.02
CA LEU A 105 -9.87 0.98 -9.49
C LEU A 105 -9.55 1.58 -8.10
N PRO A 106 -8.80 0.84 -7.24
CA PRO A 106 -8.60 1.22 -5.86
C PRO A 106 -7.90 2.57 -5.68
N THR A 107 -8.48 3.40 -4.86
CA THR A 107 -7.89 4.65 -4.35
C THR A 107 -7.85 4.61 -2.83
N ARG A 108 -7.02 5.47 -2.24
CA ARG A 108 -7.02 5.71 -0.81
C ARG A 108 -7.39 7.15 -0.46
N ARG A 109 -7.90 7.35 0.75
CA ARG A 109 -8.08 8.69 1.31
C ARG A 109 -6.76 9.23 1.85
N LYS A 110 -6.55 10.55 1.73
CA LYS A 110 -5.44 11.24 2.39
C LYS A 110 -5.67 11.35 3.89
N LEU A 111 -4.63 11.19 4.70
CA LEU A 111 -4.68 11.61 6.10
C LEU A 111 -4.58 13.13 6.18
N ARG A 112 -5.55 13.76 6.83
CA ARG A 112 -5.55 15.22 7.01
C ARG A 112 -4.80 15.57 8.30
N GLY A 113 -3.93 16.57 8.22
CA GLY A 113 -3.29 17.18 9.38
C GLY A 113 -2.14 16.38 10.01
N ARG A 114 -1.73 15.24 9.43
CA ARG A 114 -0.53 14.52 9.85
C ARG A 114 0.11 13.75 8.69
N ALA A 115 1.42 13.55 8.79
CA ALA A 115 2.17 12.74 7.85
C ALA A 115 1.90 11.24 8.10
N ASP A 116 1.97 10.43 7.04
CA ASP A 116 1.87 8.96 7.08
C ASP A 116 3.24 8.28 6.88
N SER A 117 4.31 8.99 7.25
CA SER A 117 5.68 8.55 7.01
C SER A 117 6.29 7.70 8.11
N LYS A 118 5.84 7.84 9.37
CA LYS A 118 6.38 7.10 10.51
C LYS A 118 5.26 6.37 11.26
N TRP A 119 5.50 5.10 11.56
CA TRP A 119 4.54 4.24 12.25
C TRP A 119 5.22 3.52 13.41
N VAL A 120 4.62 3.56 14.59
CA VAL A 120 5.22 3.06 15.83
C VAL A 120 4.36 1.94 16.41
N THR A 121 4.98 0.81 16.74
CA THR A 121 4.30 -0.31 17.39
C THR A 121 5.24 -1.09 18.30
N ARG A 122 4.71 -2.17 18.88
CA ARG A 122 5.45 -3.05 19.78
C ARG A 122 6.46 -3.92 19.03
N GLU A 123 7.61 -4.12 19.61
CA GLU A 123 8.64 -5.08 19.17
C GLU A 123 8.10 -6.51 19.07
N HIS A 124 8.89 -7.40 18.44
CA HIS A 124 8.53 -8.80 18.14
C HIS A 124 7.20 -8.94 17.39
N PRO A 125 7.07 -8.32 16.21
CA PRO A 125 5.82 -8.30 15.46
C PRO A 125 5.39 -9.70 15.01
N LYS A 126 4.08 -9.92 15.03
CA LYS A 126 3.43 -11.12 14.52
C LYS A 126 2.18 -10.68 13.77
N ILE A 127 1.70 -11.51 12.85
CA ILE A 127 0.46 -11.38 12.08
C ILE A 127 0.14 -9.91 11.73
N ASP A 128 -0.65 -9.23 12.54
CA ASP A 128 -1.17 -7.88 12.28
C ASP A 128 -0.06 -6.83 12.21
N ARG A 129 0.97 -6.95 13.07
CA ARG A 129 2.16 -6.08 13.07
C ARG A 129 3.17 -6.37 11.95
N ILE A 130 2.90 -7.37 11.10
CA ILE A 130 3.57 -7.60 9.82
C ILE A 130 2.63 -7.17 8.67
N ALA A 131 1.34 -7.51 8.77
CA ALA A 131 0.33 -7.19 7.77
C ALA A 131 0.12 -5.67 7.62
N CYS A 132 0.05 -4.93 8.74
CA CYS A 132 -0.11 -3.47 8.71
C CYS A 132 1.05 -2.76 7.99
N PRO A 133 2.34 -3.04 8.31
CA PRO A 133 3.47 -2.51 7.54
C PRO A 133 3.41 -2.88 6.05
N TRP A 134 2.99 -4.10 5.71
CA TRP A 134 2.80 -4.47 4.31
C TRP A 134 1.74 -3.60 3.63
N LEU A 135 0.55 -3.47 4.24
CA LEU A 135 -0.53 -2.64 3.74
C LEU A 135 -0.09 -1.18 3.57
N ILE A 136 0.61 -0.64 4.57
CA ILE A 136 1.11 0.73 4.54
C ILE A 136 2.12 0.91 3.40
N SER A 137 3.12 0.03 3.30
CA SER A 137 4.16 0.13 2.28
C SER A 137 3.67 -0.10 0.86
N ARG A 138 2.62 -0.90 0.64
CA ARG A 138 2.12 -1.23 -0.69
C ARG A 138 0.97 -0.34 -1.16
N PHE A 139 0.16 0.18 -0.23
CA PHE A 139 -1.09 0.87 -0.58
C PHE A 139 -1.14 2.33 -0.11
N ILE A 140 -0.28 2.73 0.82
CA ILE A 140 -0.37 4.04 1.45
C ILE A 140 0.89 4.85 1.17
N ASN A 141 2.02 4.47 1.74
CA ASN A 141 3.28 5.18 1.59
C ASN A 141 4.44 4.19 1.47
N PRO A 142 5.00 4.00 0.26
CA PRO A 142 6.15 3.10 0.05
C PRO A 142 7.41 3.48 0.83
N SER A 143 7.53 4.74 1.25
CA SER A 143 8.66 5.26 2.03
C SER A 143 8.39 5.32 3.54
N ALA A 144 7.32 4.64 4.02
CA ALA A 144 6.99 4.62 5.44
C ALA A 144 8.08 3.92 6.27
N GLU A 145 8.44 4.54 7.38
CA GLU A 145 9.35 3.99 8.40
C GLU A 145 8.53 3.30 9.49
N PHE A 146 8.98 2.13 9.92
CA PHE A 146 8.37 1.38 11.01
C PHE A 146 9.32 1.37 12.21
N ILE A 147 8.82 1.76 13.37
CA ILE A 147 9.59 1.87 14.61
C ILE A 147 9.01 0.84 15.59
N TYR A 148 9.84 -0.10 16.01
CA TYR A 148 9.50 -1.16 16.95
C TYR A 148 10.12 -0.85 18.31
N VAL A 149 9.31 -0.82 19.38
CA VAL A 149 9.74 -0.46 20.72
C VAL A 149 9.02 -1.32 21.78
N PRO A 150 9.54 -1.39 23.02
CA PRO A 150 8.82 -2.01 24.13
C PRO A 150 7.37 -1.49 24.25
N PRO A 151 6.42 -2.34 24.67
CA PRO A 151 5.00 -2.00 24.66
C PRO A 151 4.61 -0.73 25.43
N ASP A 152 5.30 -0.43 26.50
CA ASP A 152 5.10 0.75 27.35
C ASP A 152 5.66 2.05 26.76
N GLN A 153 6.50 1.97 25.74
CA GLN A 153 7.15 3.11 25.09
C GLN A 153 6.46 3.59 23.81
N VAL A 154 5.55 2.81 23.23
CA VAL A 154 4.94 3.09 21.92
C VAL A 154 4.34 4.49 21.84
N THR A 155 3.55 4.90 22.84
CA THR A 155 2.90 6.22 22.83
C THR A 155 3.93 7.35 22.96
N ALA A 156 4.90 7.23 23.85
CA ALA A 156 5.93 8.24 24.05
C ALA A 156 6.79 8.44 22.81
N VAL A 157 7.22 7.33 22.17
CA VAL A 157 8.02 7.39 20.94
C VAL A 157 7.19 7.90 19.74
N ALA A 158 5.90 7.57 19.67
CA ALA A 158 5.02 8.12 18.65
C ALA A 158 4.90 9.64 18.77
N ASP A 159 4.73 10.18 20.00
CA ASP A 159 4.67 11.62 20.24
C ASP A 159 6.01 12.31 19.92
N GLU A 160 7.13 11.73 20.33
CA GLU A 160 8.48 12.26 20.10
C GLU A 160 8.83 12.32 18.59
N THR A 161 8.49 11.27 17.87
CA THR A 161 8.81 11.15 16.43
C THR A 161 7.75 11.74 15.51
N SER A 162 6.63 12.24 16.05
CA SER A 162 5.41 12.58 15.32
C SER A 162 4.90 11.40 14.47
N GLY A 163 5.14 10.18 14.95
CA GLY A 163 4.72 8.95 14.30
C GLY A 163 3.28 8.56 14.65
N ILE A 164 2.74 7.64 13.88
CA ILE A 164 1.38 7.11 14.06
C ILE A 164 1.47 5.83 14.88
N PRO A 165 0.91 5.78 16.10
CA PRO A 165 0.86 4.54 16.87
C PRO A 165 -0.19 3.59 16.28
N TYR A 166 0.14 2.31 16.15
CA TYR A 166 -0.79 1.28 15.70
C TYR A 166 -0.67 -0.02 16.49
N ASP A 167 -1.70 -0.82 16.45
CA ASP A 167 -1.82 -2.10 17.14
C ASP A 167 -1.52 -2.03 18.65
N ILE A 168 -1.99 -0.96 19.30
CA ILE A 168 -2.01 -0.80 20.74
C ILE A 168 -3.40 -0.40 21.22
N LYS A 169 -3.69 -0.65 22.49
CA LYS A 169 -4.98 -0.31 23.11
C LYS A 169 -5.21 1.21 23.06
N GLY A 170 -6.34 1.61 22.50
CA GLY A 170 -6.77 3.02 22.44
C GLY A 170 -6.21 3.78 21.23
N ALA A 171 -5.33 3.19 20.42
CA ALA A 171 -4.91 3.81 19.17
C ALA A 171 -6.04 3.83 18.12
N GLU A 172 -6.06 4.87 17.29
CA GLU A 172 -7.01 4.99 16.17
C GLU A 172 -6.86 3.83 15.17
N PHE A 173 -5.62 3.39 14.95
CA PHE A 173 -5.25 2.25 14.11
C PHE A 173 -5.06 0.97 14.93
N GLY A 174 -5.96 0.74 15.91
CA GLY A 174 -5.98 -0.43 16.78
C GLY A 174 -7.20 -1.30 16.57
N HIS A 175 -7.30 -2.35 17.37
CA HIS A 175 -8.45 -3.27 17.36
C HIS A 175 -9.75 -2.56 17.77
N VAL A 176 -10.84 -2.87 17.06
CA VAL A 176 -12.20 -2.39 17.38
C VAL A 176 -13.18 -3.56 17.30
N GLY A 177 -13.66 -4.02 18.45
CA GLY A 177 -14.50 -5.21 18.52
C GLY A 177 -13.77 -6.45 18.02
N GLU A 178 -14.35 -7.15 17.05
CA GLU A 178 -13.76 -8.35 16.43
C GLU A 178 -12.77 -8.01 15.28
N ARG A 179 -12.57 -6.73 14.98
CA ARG A 179 -11.70 -6.28 13.88
C ARG A 179 -10.31 -5.95 14.38
N CYS A 180 -9.30 -6.39 13.63
CA CYS A 180 -7.90 -6.13 13.94
C CYS A 180 -7.41 -4.76 13.40
N SER A 181 -6.16 -4.41 13.67
CA SER A 181 -5.58 -3.12 13.25
C SER A 181 -5.48 -3.00 11.74
N PHE A 182 -5.29 -4.09 11.02
CA PHE A 182 -5.35 -4.13 9.56
C PHE A 182 -6.70 -3.64 9.03
N ASP A 183 -7.81 -4.14 9.58
CA ASP A 183 -9.16 -3.67 9.24
C ASP A 183 -9.34 -2.17 9.52
N ALA A 184 -8.75 -1.67 10.63
CA ALA A 184 -8.81 -0.26 10.98
C ALA A 184 -8.11 0.62 9.93
N ILE A 185 -6.93 0.22 9.46
CA ILE A 185 -6.18 0.91 8.41
C ILE A 185 -6.98 0.94 7.10
N VAL A 186 -7.46 -0.21 6.62
CA VAL A 186 -8.29 -0.29 5.39
C VAL A 186 -9.49 0.66 5.47
N ARG A 187 -10.18 0.68 6.61
CA ARG A 187 -11.36 1.52 6.85
C ARG A 187 -11.02 3.01 6.89
N ILE A 188 -9.96 3.41 7.61
CA ILE A 188 -9.59 4.83 7.79
C ILE A 188 -9.11 5.42 6.47
N PHE A 189 -8.29 4.69 5.72
CA PHE A 189 -7.86 5.11 4.38
C PHE A 189 -8.92 4.87 3.30
N ASP A 190 -10.07 4.29 3.66
CA ASP A 190 -11.20 3.98 2.76
C ASP A 190 -10.73 3.31 1.45
N ILE A 191 -9.90 2.27 1.59
CA ILE A 191 -9.41 1.49 0.46
C ILE A 191 -10.47 0.45 0.12
N LYS A 192 -10.92 0.45 -1.14
CA LYS A 192 -11.91 -0.50 -1.66
C LYS A 192 -11.26 -1.38 -2.72
N ASP A 193 -10.81 -2.54 -2.29
CA ASP A 193 -10.19 -3.57 -3.14
C ASP A 193 -10.67 -4.94 -2.67
N PRO A 194 -11.44 -5.69 -3.49
CA PRO A 194 -11.98 -7.01 -3.10
C PRO A 194 -10.91 -8.03 -2.71
N ALA A 195 -9.70 -7.95 -3.31
CA ALA A 195 -8.61 -8.84 -2.94
C ALA A 195 -8.03 -8.46 -1.57
N LEU A 196 -7.94 -7.17 -1.28
CA LEU A 196 -7.52 -6.68 0.03
C LEU A 196 -8.54 -7.04 1.12
N ASP A 197 -9.84 -6.98 0.83
CA ASP A 197 -10.90 -7.43 1.76
C ASP A 197 -10.73 -8.91 2.12
N ARG A 198 -10.33 -9.76 1.15
CA ARG A 198 -10.03 -11.17 1.39
C ARG A 198 -8.76 -11.32 2.24
N VAL A 199 -7.70 -10.58 1.96
CA VAL A 199 -6.50 -10.54 2.82
C VAL A 199 -6.87 -10.12 4.24
N ALA A 200 -7.70 -9.08 4.41
CA ALA A 200 -8.16 -8.61 5.71
C ALA A 200 -8.90 -9.70 6.50
N THR A 201 -9.70 -10.53 5.82
CA THR A 201 -10.38 -11.67 6.45
C THR A 201 -9.39 -12.71 6.96
N VAL A 202 -8.37 -13.06 6.17
CA VAL A 202 -7.32 -14.01 6.56
C VAL A 202 -6.48 -13.47 7.73
N VAL A 203 -6.05 -12.20 7.64
CA VAL A 203 -5.28 -11.53 8.70
C VAL A 203 -6.07 -11.50 10.00
N ARG A 204 -7.31 -11.03 9.96
CA ARG A 204 -8.19 -10.98 11.14
C ARG A 204 -8.39 -12.36 11.76
N GLY A 205 -8.66 -13.39 10.94
CA GLY A 205 -8.83 -14.74 11.44
C GLY A 205 -7.58 -15.28 12.13
N ALA A 206 -6.41 -15.05 11.55
CA ALA A 206 -5.14 -15.46 12.15
C ALA A 206 -4.84 -14.69 13.44
N ASP A 207 -5.09 -13.38 13.45
CA ASP A 207 -4.71 -12.49 14.57
C ASP A 207 -5.65 -12.62 15.78
N THR A 208 -6.94 -12.84 15.53
CA THR A 208 -7.97 -12.93 16.59
C THR A 208 -8.34 -14.38 16.97
N SER A 209 -7.55 -15.37 16.53
CA SER A 209 -7.80 -16.80 16.75
C SER A 209 -9.17 -17.28 16.20
N ARG A 210 -9.69 -16.59 15.19
CA ARG A 210 -10.89 -16.94 14.45
C ARG A 210 -10.54 -17.66 13.15
N HIS A 211 -9.86 -18.79 13.28
CA HIS A 211 -9.38 -19.57 12.13
C HIS A 211 -10.52 -20.13 11.25
N ASP A 212 -11.75 -20.07 11.75
CA ASP A 212 -12.97 -20.41 11.02
C ASP A 212 -13.33 -19.41 9.90
N LEU A 213 -12.75 -18.20 9.90
CA LEU A 213 -13.07 -17.16 8.92
C LEU A 213 -12.57 -17.47 7.50
N ALA A 214 -11.43 -18.15 7.38
CA ALA A 214 -10.90 -18.62 6.09
C ALA A 214 -9.90 -19.76 6.30
N PRO A 215 -9.79 -20.72 5.37
CA PRO A 215 -8.87 -21.85 5.52
C PRO A 215 -7.41 -21.46 5.58
N GLU A 216 -7.05 -20.27 5.08
CA GLU A 216 -5.68 -19.75 5.08
C GLU A 216 -5.24 -19.18 6.44
N CYS A 217 -6.16 -18.97 7.38
CA CYS A 217 -5.87 -18.33 8.68
C CYS A 217 -4.83 -19.12 9.50
N GLU A 218 -4.98 -20.44 9.60
CA GLU A 218 -4.02 -21.29 10.34
C GLU A 218 -2.63 -21.30 9.71
N GLY A 219 -2.57 -21.30 8.37
CA GLY A 219 -1.31 -21.23 7.64
C GLY A 219 -0.60 -19.90 7.87
N LEU A 220 -1.32 -18.77 7.79
CA LEU A 220 -0.76 -17.46 8.07
C LEU A 220 -0.31 -17.32 9.52
N TYR A 221 -1.08 -17.84 10.47
CA TYR A 221 -0.72 -17.88 11.89
C TYR A 221 0.62 -18.62 12.09
N ALA A 222 0.73 -19.85 11.60
CA ALA A 222 1.92 -20.68 11.77
C ALA A 222 3.17 -20.02 11.14
N ILE A 223 3.06 -19.47 9.93
CA ILE A 223 4.14 -18.81 9.23
C ILE A 223 4.57 -17.54 9.98
N SER A 224 3.64 -16.72 10.46
CA SER A 224 3.96 -15.49 11.19
C SER A 224 4.68 -15.75 12.51
N PHE A 225 4.29 -16.79 13.24
CA PHE A 225 4.99 -17.20 14.47
C PHE A 225 6.38 -17.77 14.16
N GLY A 226 6.51 -18.55 13.09
CA GLY A 226 7.79 -19.07 12.64
C GLY A 226 8.77 -17.96 12.23
N LEU A 227 8.31 -16.95 11.50
CA LEU A 227 9.11 -15.78 11.15
C LEU A 227 9.61 -15.04 12.40
N SER A 228 8.70 -14.69 13.32
CA SER A 228 9.06 -13.99 14.56
C SER A 228 10.03 -14.78 15.45
N ALA A 229 9.98 -16.11 15.42
CA ALA A 229 10.91 -16.96 16.15
C ALA A 229 12.27 -17.10 15.47
N ASN A 230 12.32 -17.02 14.13
CA ASN A 230 13.54 -17.25 13.35
C ASN A 230 14.40 -15.98 13.19
N PHE A 231 13.78 -14.79 13.21
CA PHE A 231 14.46 -13.52 13.01
C PHE A 231 14.36 -12.65 14.27
N PRO A 232 15.45 -12.49 15.03
CA PRO A 232 15.47 -11.63 16.22
C PRO A 232 15.37 -10.12 15.91
N ASP A 233 15.84 -9.71 14.74
CA ASP A 233 15.74 -8.34 14.27
C ASP A 233 14.38 -8.10 13.59
N ASP A 234 13.61 -7.16 14.12
CA ASP A 234 12.23 -6.88 13.68
C ASP A 234 12.16 -6.35 12.23
N HIS A 235 13.17 -5.60 11.79
CA HIS A 235 13.22 -5.11 10.42
C HIS A 235 13.61 -6.19 9.42
N GLU A 236 14.54 -7.07 9.81
CA GLU A 236 14.88 -8.24 9.01
C GLU A 236 13.68 -9.18 8.86
N MET A 237 13.02 -9.47 9.97
CA MET A 237 11.79 -10.25 9.99
C MET A 237 10.70 -9.61 9.09
N LEU A 238 10.51 -8.29 9.19
CA LEU A 238 9.55 -7.56 8.35
C LEU A 238 9.85 -7.74 6.86
N ARG A 239 11.12 -7.62 6.43
CA ARG A 239 11.51 -7.81 5.02
C ARG A 239 11.06 -9.16 4.46
N HIS A 240 11.18 -10.23 5.25
CA HIS A 240 10.72 -11.57 4.87
C HIS A 240 9.19 -11.67 4.90
N GLY A 241 8.56 -11.05 5.89
CA GLY A 241 7.11 -11.01 6.04
C GLY A 241 6.42 -10.31 4.88
N LEU A 242 6.94 -9.19 4.39
CA LEU A 242 6.36 -8.45 3.27
C LEU A 242 6.15 -9.33 2.02
N VAL A 243 7.10 -10.24 1.73
CA VAL A 243 7.01 -11.15 0.56
C VAL A 243 5.85 -12.14 0.71
N ILE A 244 5.57 -12.59 1.92
CA ILE A 244 4.45 -13.51 2.19
C ILE A 244 3.11 -12.83 1.93
N TYR A 245 2.97 -11.59 2.37
CA TYR A 245 1.73 -10.82 2.12
C TYR A 245 1.61 -10.39 0.65
N ASP A 246 2.70 -10.10 -0.05
CA ASP A 246 2.68 -9.92 -1.52
C ASP A 246 2.11 -11.18 -2.21
N ALA A 247 2.58 -12.36 -1.83
CA ALA A 247 2.11 -13.63 -2.37
C ALA A 247 0.63 -13.90 -2.04
N LEU A 248 0.20 -13.65 -0.79
CA LEU A 248 -1.19 -13.79 -0.35
C LEU A 248 -2.12 -12.86 -1.15
N TYR A 249 -1.74 -11.61 -1.32
CA TYR A 249 -2.54 -10.64 -2.08
C TYR A 249 -2.72 -11.06 -3.55
N ILE A 250 -1.63 -11.44 -4.22
CA ILE A 250 -1.69 -11.92 -5.61
C ILE A 250 -2.53 -13.19 -5.73
N TRP A 251 -2.43 -14.11 -4.76
CA TRP A 251 -3.29 -15.29 -4.72
C TRP A 251 -4.77 -14.89 -4.59
N CYS A 252 -5.11 -13.96 -3.70
CA CYS A 252 -6.47 -13.45 -3.55
C CYS A 252 -7.01 -12.83 -4.86
N ARG A 253 -6.19 -12.01 -5.55
CA ARG A 253 -6.57 -11.43 -6.85
C ARG A 253 -6.87 -12.49 -7.89
N LYS A 254 -5.98 -13.50 -8.03
CA LYS A 254 -6.17 -14.59 -8.99
C LYS A 254 -7.41 -15.45 -8.66
N ALA A 255 -7.66 -15.69 -7.38
CA ALA A 255 -8.83 -16.46 -6.96
C ALA A 255 -10.14 -15.73 -7.31
N LEU A 256 -10.20 -14.42 -7.13
CA LEU A 256 -11.35 -13.60 -7.51
C LEU A 256 -11.55 -13.56 -9.02
N ALA A 257 -10.48 -13.39 -9.81
CA ALA A 257 -10.55 -13.41 -11.27
C ALA A 257 -11.11 -14.76 -11.77
N LYS A 258 -10.59 -15.86 -11.24
CA LYS A 258 -11.09 -17.21 -11.59
C LYS A 258 -12.56 -17.43 -11.22
N ALA A 259 -13.00 -16.88 -10.09
CA ALA A 259 -14.41 -16.97 -9.67
C ALA A 259 -15.33 -16.17 -10.61
N ALA A 260 -14.87 -15.01 -11.11
CA ALA A 260 -15.61 -14.19 -12.06
C ALA A 260 -15.73 -14.82 -13.47
N GLU A 261 -14.76 -15.65 -13.86
CA GLU A 261 -14.75 -16.37 -15.15
C GLU A 261 -15.61 -17.65 -15.13
N GLN A 262 -15.97 -18.18 -13.97
CA GLN A 262 -16.84 -19.36 -13.86
C GLN A 262 -18.30 -18.92 -13.98
N PRO A 263 -19.03 -19.26 -15.09
CA PRO A 263 -20.46 -18.99 -15.18
C PRO A 263 -21.14 -19.71 -14.02
N LEU A 264 -22.11 -19.01 -13.38
CA LEU A 264 -23.04 -19.60 -12.44
C LEU A 264 -23.57 -20.89 -13.06
N LYS A 265 -23.10 -22.05 -12.57
CA LYS A 265 -23.79 -23.32 -12.86
C LYS A 265 -25.19 -23.16 -12.29
N ALA A 266 -26.15 -22.94 -13.19
CA ALA A 266 -27.54 -22.97 -12.83
C ALA A 266 -27.79 -24.31 -12.12
N GLU A 267 -28.18 -24.24 -10.87
CA GLU A 267 -28.77 -25.40 -10.18
C GLU A 267 -30.01 -25.78 -10.95
N ALA A 268 -29.96 -26.95 -11.59
CA ALA A 268 -31.09 -27.59 -12.23
C ALA A 268 -31.78 -28.50 -11.19
#